data_50c711dd7f1b78a935a737e522642a10
#
_entry.id   50c711dd7f1b78a935a737e522642a10
#
_cell.length_a   1.000
_cell.length_b   1.000
_cell.length_c   1.000
_cell.angle_alpha   90.00
_cell.angle_beta   90.00
_cell.angle_gamma   90.00
#
_symmetry.space_group_name_H-M   'P 1'
#
loop_
_entity.id
_entity.type
_entity.pdbx_description
1 polymer ?
#
loop_
_entity_poly.entity_id
_entity_poly.type
_entity_poly.pdbx_seq_one_letter_code
_entity_poly.pdbx_strand_id
1 'polypeptide(L)'
;MSTEVKTYASDQVVLIVGGVPLSGYADGTFVEIEQLGDGTSSQSGGDGEIARSFSPDKRYQVTFTLQQTSSSNDVLNGLLAADEVTRKGLFPVLIEDLSGRTVFGAAQAWVNKRPNAALSKAVENRAWVLTTGAPLYTLAGN
;
A
#
# COMPACT_ATOMS: atom_id res chain seq x y z
N MET A 1 17.97 -25.63 16.48
CA MET A 1 18.31 -24.37 15.79
C MET A 1 18.33 -24.61 14.30
N SER A 2 17.63 -23.80 13.54
CA SER A 2 17.62 -23.92 12.08
C SER A 2 18.87 -23.31 11.48
N THR A 3 19.50 -24.02 10.53
CA THR A 3 20.62 -23.52 9.73
C THR A 3 20.14 -23.08 8.35
N GLU A 4 18.84 -23.05 8.13
CA GLU A 4 18.26 -22.67 6.86
C GLU A 4 18.53 -21.19 6.54
N VAL A 5 18.97 -20.93 5.32
CA VAL A 5 19.15 -19.56 4.82
C VAL A 5 17.83 -19.09 4.21
N LYS A 6 17.35 -17.96 4.70
CA LYS A 6 16.13 -17.32 4.18
C LYS A 6 16.53 -16.13 3.33
N THR A 7 15.82 -15.94 2.22
CA THR A 7 16.17 -14.92 1.22
C THR A 7 15.01 -13.95 0.99
N TYR A 8 15.37 -12.68 0.92
CA TYR A 8 14.48 -11.62 0.43
C TYR A 8 15.11 -10.98 -0.81
N ALA A 9 14.30 -10.80 -1.84
CA ALA A 9 14.75 -10.15 -3.07
C ALA A 9 13.75 -9.04 -3.44
N SER A 10 14.22 -7.80 -3.49
CA SER A 10 13.36 -6.65 -3.77
C SER A 10 12.77 -6.68 -5.18
N ASP A 11 13.43 -7.32 -6.12
CA ASP A 11 12.93 -7.47 -7.49
C ASP A 11 11.81 -8.51 -7.61
N GLN A 12 11.54 -9.25 -6.53
CA GLN A 12 10.43 -10.21 -6.46
C GLN A 12 9.17 -9.62 -5.82
N VAL A 13 9.21 -8.37 -5.41
CA VAL A 13 8.03 -7.66 -4.91
C VAL A 13 7.23 -7.12 -6.09
N VAL A 14 5.95 -7.48 -6.16
CA VAL A 14 5.05 -7.11 -7.24
C VAL A 14 3.97 -6.19 -6.70
N LEU A 15 3.73 -5.08 -7.39
CA LEU A 15 2.63 -4.16 -7.11
C LEU A 15 1.78 -4.03 -8.38
N ILE A 16 0.53 -4.47 -8.29
CA ILE A 16 -0.43 -4.42 -9.39
C ILE A 16 -1.58 -3.50 -8.98
N VAL A 17 -1.80 -2.45 -9.75
CA VAL A 17 -2.84 -1.45 -9.49
C VAL A 17 -3.78 -1.40 -10.69
N GLY A 18 -5.08 -1.63 -10.44
CA GLY A 18 -6.07 -1.64 -11.51
C GLY A 18 -5.80 -2.67 -12.59
N GLY A 19 -5.15 -3.78 -12.24
CA GLY A 19 -4.77 -4.83 -13.18
C GLY A 19 -3.48 -4.58 -13.94
N VAL A 20 -2.79 -3.47 -13.68
CA VAL A 20 -1.53 -3.10 -14.35
C VAL A 20 -0.36 -3.23 -13.39
N PRO A 21 0.65 -4.07 -13.71
CA PRO A 21 1.87 -4.13 -12.91
C PRO A 21 2.63 -2.81 -13.00
N LEU A 22 3.04 -2.28 -11.85
CA LEU A 22 3.81 -1.04 -11.83
C LEU A 22 5.31 -1.33 -11.88
N SER A 23 6.06 -0.35 -12.38
CA SER A 23 7.52 -0.45 -12.52
C SER A 23 8.15 0.93 -12.33
N GLY A 24 9.48 0.98 -12.34
CA GLY A 24 10.21 2.24 -12.20
C GLY A 24 10.19 2.76 -10.76
N TYR A 25 10.34 1.87 -9.79
CA TYR A 25 10.38 2.24 -8.38
C TYR A 25 11.62 3.06 -8.05
N ALA A 26 11.49 3.95 -7.06
CA ALA A 26 12.60 4.69 -6.51
C ALA A 26 13.49 3.80 -5.64
N ASP A 27 14.69 4.27 -5.36
CA ASP A 27 15.56 3.63 -4.36
C ASP A 27 14.99 3.82 -2.95
N GLY A 28 15.36 2.93 -2.06
CA GLY A 28 14.92 2.97 -0.67
C GLY A 28 13.59 2.25 -0.46
N THR A 29 12.79 2.75 0.45
CA THR A 29 11.46 2.18 0.71
C THR A 29 10.53 2.55 -0.44
N PHE A 30 10.26 1.61 -1.32
CA PHE A 30 9.46 1.86 -2.51
C PHE A 30 7.98 1.51 -2.34
N VAL A 31 7.63 0.66 -1.39
CA VAL A 31 6.23 0.31 -1.07
C VAL A 31 6.09 0.18 0.45
N GLU A 32 5.06 0.81 1.00
CA GLU A 32 4.75 0.74 2.42
C GLU A 32 3.24 0.57 2.60
N ILE A 33 2.85 -0.32 3.49
CA ILE A 33 1.44 -0.61 3.80
C ILE A 33 1.21 -0.24 5.26
N GLU A 34 0.21 0.58 5.53
CA GLU A 34 -0.11 1.06 6.87
C GLU A 34 -1.59 0.83 7.19
N GLN A 35 -1.86 0.28 8.37
CA GLN A 35 -3.22 0.23 8.90
C GLN A 35 -3.58 1.61 9.45
N LEU A 36 -4.71 2.18 9.00
CA LEU A 36 -5.06 3.55 9.34
C LEU A 36 -5.62 3.72 10.75
N GLY A 37 -6.28 2.71 11.28
CA GLY A 37 -6.82 2.76 12.61
C GLY A 37 -6.32 1.62 13.47
N ASP A 38 -6.48 1.73 14.79
CA ASP A 38 -6.22 0.62 15.68
C ASP A 38 -7.33 -0.42 15.49
N GLY A 39 -6.97 -1.69 15.31
CA GLY A 39 -7.95 -2.76 15.13
C GLY A 39 -8.78 -3.00 16.37
N THR A 40 -8.17 -2.82 17.52
CA THR A 40 -8.83 -3.01 18.82
C THR A 40 -8.44 -1.89 19.76
N SER A 41 -9.30 -1.65 20.75
CA SER A 41 -8.99 -0.78 21.87
C SER A 41 -9.37 -1.49 23.17
N SER A 42 -8.76 -1.07 24.26
CA SER A 42 -9.02 -1.66 25.56
C SER A 42 -9.04 -0.61 26.64
N GLN A 43 -9.76 -0.92 27.72
CA GLN A 43 -9.79 -0.08 28.90
C GLN A 43 -9.87 -0.96 30.16
N SER A 44 -9.39 -0.42 31.27
CA SER A 44 -9.47 -1.07 32.56
C SER A 44 -10.42 -0.28 33.46
N GLY A 45 -11.34 -1.00 34.08
CA GLY A 45 -12.22 -0.43 35.10
C GLY A 45 -11.47 -0.19 36.42
N GLY A 46 -12.13 0.50 37.36
CA GLY A 46 -11.54 0.80 38.67
C GLY A 46 -11.25 -0.42 39.52
N ASP A 47 -11.89 -1.55 39.24
CA ASP A 47 -11.67 -2.83 39.90
C ASP A 47 -10.64 -3.72 39.15
N GLY A 48 -10.03 -3.21 38.08
CA GLY A 48 -9.07 -3.95 37.28
C GLY A 48 -9.67 -4.82 36.20
N GLU A 49 -10.99 -4.78 36.01
CA GLU A 49 -11.63 -5.50 34.92
C GLU A 49 -11.27 -4.89 33.57
N ILE A 50 -10.89 -5.73 32.61
CA ILE A 50 -10.43 -5.28 31.29
C ILE A 50 -11.54 -5.51 30.27
N ALA A 51 -11.91 -4.46 29.55
CA ALA A 51 -12.85 -4.53 28.43
C ALA A 51 -12.12 -4.23 27.12
N ARG A 52 -12.45 -4.95 26.06
CA ARG A 52 -11.85 -4.81 24.74
C ARG A 52 -12.94 -4.60 23.70
N SER A 53 -12.70 -3.71 22.76
CA SER A 53 -13.61 -3.48 21.65
C SER A 53 -12.87 -3.58 20.31
N PHE A 54 -13.59 -4.00 19.28
CA PHE A 54 -13.09 -4.05 17.91
C PHE A 54 -13.55 -2.84 17.13
N SER A 55 -12.64 -2.27 16.35
CA SER A 55 -12.95 -1.16 15.45
C SER A 55 -13.57 -1.69 14.16
N PRO A 56 -14.66 -1.08 13.65
CA PRO A 56 -15.18 -1.42 12.34
C PRO A 56 -14.37 -0.81 11.19
N ASP A 57 -13.45 0.11 11.50
CA ASP A 57 -12.59 0.74 10.48
C ASP A 57 -11.54 -0.25 10.01
N LYS A 58 -11.62 -0.64 8.75
CA LYS A 58 -10.73 -1.61 8.12
C LYS A 58 -9.91 -0.99 6.99
N ARG A 59 -9.77 0.33 6.97
CA ARG A 59 -9.02 1.02 5.93
C ARG A 59 -7.52 0.81 6.11
N TYR A 60 -6.84 0.68 4.98
CA TYR A 60 -5.38 0.67 4.91
C TYR A 60 -4.91 1.77 3.97
N GLN A 61 -3.67 2.19 4.16
CA GLN A 61 -3.01 3.14 3.29
C GLN A 61 -1.79 2.47 2.67
N VAL A 62 -1.68 2.58 1.35
CA VAL A 62 -0.52 2.09 0.61
C VAL A 62 0.20 3.30 0.04
N THR A 63 1.47 3.44 0.39
CA THR A 63 2.34 4.48 -0.15
C THR A 63 3.43 3.81 -0.97
N PHE A 64 3.61 4.26 -2.20
CA PHE A 64 4.71 3.78 -3.03
C PHE A 64 5.33 4.94 -3.79
N THR A 65 6.62 4.82 -4.02
CA THR A 65 7.42 5.87 -4.62
C THR A 65 7.97 5.40 -5.96
N LEU A 66 7.69 6.14 -7.00
CA LEU A 66 8.13 5.88 -8.36
C LEU A 66 9.11 6.96 -8.80
N GLN A 67 10.02 6.60 -9.70
CA GLN A 67 10.84 7.61 -10.38
C GLN A 67 9.95 8.48 -11.28
N GLN A 68 10.32 9.73 -11.43
CA GLN A 68 9.61 10.68 -12.28
C GLN A 68 9.43 10.16 -13.71
N THR A 69 10.40 9.40 -14.21
CA THR A 69 10.39 8.87 -15.57
C THR A 69 9.54 7.61 -15.75
N SER A 70 9.00 7.04 -14.66
CA SER A 70 8.19 5.82 -14.74
C SER A 70 6.89 6.08 -15.49
N SER A 71 6.58 5.23 -16.47
CA SER A 71 5.30 5.27 -17.17
C SER A 71 4.12 4.86 -16.28
N SER A 72 4.39 4.22 -15.15
CA SER A 72 3.35 3.89 -14.17
C SER A 72 2.69 5.13 -13.58
N ASN A 73 3.36 6.29 -13.59
CA ASN A 73 2.74 7.55 -13.18
C ASN A 73 1.53 7.90 -14.07
N ASP A 74 1.60 7.57 -15.36
CA ASP A 74 0.49 7.83 -16.30
C ASP A 74 -0.73 6.97 -15.97
N VAL A 75 -0.51 5.71 -15.61
CA VAL A 75 -1.58 4.79 -15.21
C VAL A 75 -2.32 5.34 -13.98
N LEU A 76 -1.57 5.75 -12.97
CA LEU A 76 -2.14 6.27 -11.73
C LEU A 76 -2.85 7.59 -11.95
N ASN A 77 -2.30 8.46 -12.77
CA ASN A 77 -2.93 9.73 -13.10
C ASN A 77 -4.25 9.52 -13.85
N GLY A 78 -4.29 8.53 -14.74
CA GLY A 78 -5.52 8.16 -15.43
C GLY A 78 -6.61 7.62 -14.50
N LEU A 79 -6.22 6.79 -13.55
CA LEU A 79 -7.14 6.25 -12.53
C LEU A 79 -7.70 7.38 -11.65
N LEU A 80 -6.85 8.30 -11.22
CA LEU A 80 -7.27 9.43 -10.42
C LEU A 80 -8.21 10.35 -11.20
N ALA A 81 -7.89 10.65 -12.44
CA ALA A 81 -8.71 11.51 -13.29
C ALA A 81 -10.11 10.90 -13.50
N ALA A 82 -10.19 9.59 -13.74
CA ALA A 82 -11.46 8.89 -13.87
C ALA A 82 -12.27 8.97 -12.59
N ASP A 83 -11.64 8.82 -11.43
CA ASP A 83 -12.32 8.90 -10.14
C ASP A 83 -12.81 10.33 -9.85
N GLU A 84 -12.03 11.35 -10.17
CA GLU A 84 -12.43 12.76 -10.00
C GLU A 84 -13.68 13.11 -10.82
N VAL A 85 -13.79 12.55 -12.03
CA VAL A 85 -14.91 12.83 -12.93
C VAL A 85 -16.15 12.01 -12.54
N THR A 86 -16.00 10.71 -12.34
CA THR A 86 -17.14 9.81 -12.13
C THR A 86 -17.50 9.62 -10.66
N ARG A 87 -16.53 9.83 -9.76
CA ARG A 87 -16.62 9.54 -8.31
C ARG A 87 -16.92 8.07 -8.01
N LYS A 88 -16.65 7.20 -8.96
CA LYS A 88 -16.84 5.74 -8.87
C LYS A 88 -15.65 4.99 -9.42
N GLY A 89 -14.50 5.63 -9.54
CA GLY A 89 -13.31 5.06 -10.13
C GLY A 89 -12.47 4.23 -9.17
N LEU A 90 -13.11 3.33 -8.42
CA LEU A 90 -12.41 2.41 -7.54
C LEU A 90 -11.69 1.34 -8.36
N PHE A 91 -10.55 0.87 -7.86
CA PHE A 91 -9.74 -0.12 -8.55
C PHE A 91 -9.11 -1.11 -7.55
N PRO A 92 -8.80 -2.34 -7.97
CA PRO A 92 -8.13 -3.31 -7.11
C PRO A 92 -6.63 -3.02 -6.99
N VAL A 93 -6.05 -3.40 -5.85
CA VAL A 93 -4.61 -3.34 -5.59
C VAL A 93 -4.14 -4.69 -5.07
N LEU A 94 -3.07 -5.21 -5.65
CA LEU A 94 -2.41 -6.43 -5.19
C LEU A 94 -0.93 -6.13 -4.96
N ILE A 95 -0.44 -6.46 -3.78
CA ILE A 95 0.97 -6.37 -3.43
C ILE A 95 1.40 -7.73 -2.93
N GLU A 96 2.45 -8.29 -3.53
CA GLU A 96 2.92 -9.63 -3.18
C GLU A 96 4.44 -9.67 -3.19
N ASP A 97 5.02 -10.26 -2.16
CA ASP A 97 6.44 -10.58 -2.10
C ASP A 97 6.60 -12.03 -2.55
N LEU A 98 7.06 -12.23 -3.77
CA LEU A 98 7.24 -13.57 -4.34
C LEU A 98 8.40 -14.33 -3.71
N SER A 99 9.31 -13.63 -3.02
CA SER A 99 10.39 -14.27 -2.27
C SER A 99 9.97 -14.68 -0.85
N GLY A 100 8.75 -14.35 -0.45
CA GLY A 100 8.24 -14.62 0.88
C GLY A 100 6.75 -14.91 0.88
N ARG A 101 6.09 -14.63 2.00
CA ARG A 101 4.69 -14.99 2.22
C ARG A 101 3.80 -13.76 2.46
N THR A 102 4.33 -12.56 2.29
CA THR A 102 3.53 -11.34 2.46
C THR A 102 2.68 -11.11 1.24
N VAL A 103 1.36 -10.99 1.46
CA VAL A 103 0.37 -10.72 0.42
C VAL A 103 -0.62 -9.69 0.94
N PHE A 104 -0.90 -8.69 0.14
CA PHE A 104 -1.94 -7.68 0.40
C PHE A 104 -2.82 -7.56 -0.84
N GLY A 105 -4.11 -7.83 -0.70
CA GLY A 105 -5.06 -7.72 -1.79
C GLY A 105 -6.29 -6.94 -1.36
N ALA A 106 -6.55 -5.80 -2.00
CA ALA A 106 -7.74 -4.99 -1.75
C ALA A 106 -8.57 -4.92 -3.03
N ALA A 107 -9.86 -5.24 -2.92
CA ALA A 107 -10.77 -5.18 -4.06
C ALA A 107 -11.10 -3.75 -4.46
N GLN A 108 -11.07 -2.82 -3.51
CA GLN A 108 -11.46 -1.43 -3.73
C GLN A 108 -10.42 -0.49 -3.12
N ALA A 109 -9.80 0.31 -3.97
CA ALA A 109 -8.84 1.33 -3.57
C ALA A 109 -9.05 2.58 -4.41
N TRP A 110 -8.48 3.68 -3.96
CA TRP A 110 -8.52 4.96 -4.66
C TRP A 110 -7.29 5.77 -4.33
N VAL A 111 -6.95 6.72 -5.19
CA VAL A 111 -5.83 7.64 -4.93
C VAL A 111 -6.28 8.65 -3.89
N ASN A 112 -5.63 8.61 -2.73
CA ASN A 112 -5.92 9.54 -1.65
C ASN A 112 -5.23 10.89 -1.85
N LYS A 113 -3.99 10.84 -2.33
CA LYS A 113 -3.17 12.04 -2.49
C LYS A 113 -2.28 11.93 -3.71
N ARG A 114 -2.36 12.93 -4.58
CA ARG A 114 -1.46 13.07 -5.72
C ARG A 114 -0.06 13.42 -5.21
N PRO A 115 1.01 12.89 -5.80
CA PRO A 115 2.36 13.25 -5.39
C PRO A 115 2.65 14.72 -5.65
N ASN A 116 3.53 15.30 -4.84
CA ASN A 116 4.06 16.62 -5.10
C ASN A 116 4.91 16.60 -6.38
N ALA A 117 4.76 17.62 -7.19
CA ALA A 117 5.58 17.78 -8.39
C ALA A 117 6.78 18.66 -8.05
N ALA A 118 7.96 18.05 -7.94
CA ALA A 118 9.23 18.76 -7.76
C ALA A 118 10.03 18.59 -9.05
N LEU A 119 10.40 19.70 -9.65
CA LEU A 119 11.13 19.70 -10.91
C LEU A 119 12.49 20.34 -10.69
N SER A 120 13.55 19.62 -11.00
CA SER A 120 14.93 20.09 -10.87
C SER A 120 15.76 19.58 -12.04
N LYS A 121 17.07 19.78 -11.99
CA LYS A 121 17.97 19.26 -13.03
C LYS A 121 18.11 17.73 -12.95
N ALA A 122 17.89 17.16 -11.78
CA ALA A 122 17.96 15.70 -11.57
C ALA A 122 16.56 15.10 -11.66
N VAL A 123 16.51 13.77 -11.80
CA VAL A 123 15.27 13.02 -11.72
C VAL A 123 14.78 13.00 -10.27
N GLU A 124 13.56 13.45 -10.07
CA GLU A 124 12.93 13.44 -8.75
C GLU A 124 12.02 12.22 -8.59
N ASN A 125 11.68 11.91 -7.34
CA ASN A 125 10.76 10.81 -7.03
C ASN A 125 9.35 11.32 -6.85
N ARG A 126 8.37 10.44 -7.10
CA ARG A 126 6.95 10.74 -6.92
C ARG A 126 6.33 9.71 -6.00
N ALA A 127 5.83 10.18 -4.87
CA ALA A 127 5.18 9.34 -3.87
C ALA A 127 3.66 9.39 -4.04
N TRP A 128 3.07 8.24 -4.36
CA TRP A 128 1.63 8.08 -4.49
C TRP A 128 1.06 7.48 -3.22
N VAL A 129 -0.08 7.97 -2.80
CA VAL A 129 -0.77 7.47 -1.60
C VAL A 129 -2.15 6.98 -2.00
N LEU A 130 -2.39 5.70 -1.76
CA LEU A 130 -3.69 5.06 -1.99
C LEU A 130 -4.34 4.74 -0.66
N THR A 131 -5.66 4.83 -0.60
CA THR A 131 -6.44 4.32 0.52
C THR A 131 -7.27 3.14 0.03
N THR A 132 -7.40 2.11 0.85
CA THR A 132 -8.13 0.90 0.48
C THR A 132 -9.24 0.61 1.47
N GLY A 133 -10.27 -0.10 1.00
CA GLY A 133 -11.22 -0.77 1.87
C GLY A 133 -10.59 -1.99 2.54
N ALA A 134 -11.41 -2.81 3.18
CA ALA A 134 -10.92 -3.99 3.91
C ALA A 134 -10.16 -4.94 2.97
N PRO A 135 -8.86 -5.17 3.19
CA PRO A 135 -8.07 -6.07 2.37
C PRO A 135 -8.03 -7.48 2.92
N LEU A 136 -7.59 -8.42 2.08
CA LEU A 136 -7.00 -9.67 2.54
C LEU A 136 -5.51 -9.42 2.71
N TYR A 137 -5.03 -9.42 3.94
CA TYR A 137 -3.66 -9.04 4.24
C TYR A 137 -2.99 -10.08 5.13
N THR A 138 -1.90 -10.64 4.65
CA THR A 138 -1.02 -11.51 5.42
C THR A 138 0.38 -10.91 5.42
N LEU A 139 0.81 -10.45 6.58
CA LEU A 139 2.16 -9.95 6.78
C LEU A 139 2.97 -11.07 7.43
N ALA A 140 3.71 -11.78 6.62
CA ALA A 140 4.48 -12.94 7.05
C ALA A 140 5.95 -12.79 6.68
N GLY A 141 6.79 -13.71 7.21
CA GLY A 141 8.22 -13.67 6.96
C GLY A 141 8.62 -14.32 5.63
N ASN A 142 9.85 -14.15 5.31
CA ASN A 142 10.48 -14.78 4.15
C ASN A 142 11.08 -16.13 4.47
#